data_6d2e6f0fa0c6590f8bfcf5386d3d540c
#
_entry.id   6d2e6f0fa0c6590f8bfcf5386d3d540c
#
_cell.length_a   1.000
_cell.length_b   1.000
_cell.length_c   1.000
_cell.angle_alpha   90.00
_cell.angle_beta   90.00
_cell.angle_gamma   90.00
#
_symmetry.space_group_name_H-M   'P 1'
#
loop_
_entity.id
_entity.type
_entity.pdbx_description
1 polymer ?
#
loop_
_entity_poly.entity_id
_entity_poly.type
_entity_poly.pdbx_seq_one_letter_code
_entity_poly.pdbx_strand_id
1 'polypeptide(L)'
;MSAMKTDGQAFSKELTVLNKQGIHARPAARFVKTANQFAADIFVEKDGEKINGKSIIGLMMLAAGPGSKFTVHASGTDAQKALLEIEALVKRKFDEE
;
A
#
# COMPACT_ATOMS: atom_id res chain seq x y z
N MET A 1 -0.55 -12.84 25.37
CA MET A 1 -0.31 -12.44 25.15
C MET A 1 0.02 -11.86 24.63
N SER A 2 -0.06 -11.93 24.25
CA SER A 2 0.30 -11.51 23.73
C SER A 2 0.82 -10.85 23.32
N ALA A 3 0.93 -10.89 23.22
CA ALA A 3 1.46 -10.35 22.88
C ALA A 3 2.13 -9.97 22.50
N MET A 4 2.05 -10.25 22.52
CA MET A 4 2.76 -9.93 22.20
C MET A 4 3.32 -9.48 21.40
N LYS A 5 3.22 -9.56 21.03
CA LYS A 5 3.96 -9.02 20.19
C LYS A 5 4.16 -7.66 20.07
N THR A 6 4.35 -7.35 20.32
CA THR A 6 4.57 -6.19 20.57
C THR A 6 5.36 -5.27 19.69
N ASP A 7 6.38 -5.66 19.15
CA ASP A 7 7.05 -4.95 18.09
C ASP A 7 6.23 -5.03 16.84
N GLY A 8 5.17 -5.80 16.88
CA GLY A 8 4.32 -5.99 15.74
C GLY A 8 3.17 -5.03 15.67
N GLN A 9 3.40 -3.75 15.77
CA GLN A 9 2.34 -2.80 15.61
C GLN A 9 1.75 -2.91 14.22
N ALA A 10 0.42 -2.96 14.15
CA ALA A 10 -0.29 -3.11 12.90
C ALA A 10 -1.21 -1.92 12.68
N PHE A 11 -1.15 -1.37 11.48
CA PHE A 11 -1.95 -0.23 11.07
C PHE A 11 -2.59 -0.53 9.73
N SER A 12 -3.76 0.05 9.48
CA SER A 12 -4.35 -0.05 8.16
C SER A 12 -5.10 1.22 7.83
N LYS A 13 -5.24 1.49 6.53
CA LYS A 13 -5.95 2.66 6.07
C LYS A 13 -6.53 2.41 4.69
N GLU A 14 -7.76 2.82 4.50
CA GLU A 14 -8.41 2.77 3.21
C GLU A 14 -8.02 4.00 2.41
N LEU A 15 -7.59 3.79 1.16
CA LEU A 15 -7.18 4.86 0.27
C LEU A 15 -7.97 4.76 -1.03
N THR A 16 -8.03 5.87 -1.75
CA THR A 16 -8.75 5.93 -3.03
C THR A 16 -7.76 6.22 -4.14
N VAL A 17 -7.90 5.51 -5.26
CA VAL A 17 -7.08 5.74 -6.44
C VAL A 17 -7.52 7.05 -7.08
N LEU A 18 -6.62 8.05 -7.11
CA LEU A 18 -6.95 9.39 -7.58
C LEU A 18 -6.42 9.67 -8.99
N ASN A 19 -5.44 8.91 -9.47
CA ASN A 19 -4.87 9.13 -10.78
C ASN A 19 -5.75 8.55 -11.88
N LYS A 20 -5.68 9.13 -13.06
CA LYS A 20 -6.62 8.86 -14.15
C LYS A 20 -6.57 7.43 -14.64
N GLN A 21 -5.40 6.81 -14.63
CA GLN A 21 -5.24 5.50 -15.24
C GLN A 21 -5.19 4.36 -14.22
N GLY A 22 -5.38 4.69 -12.94
CA GLY A 22 -5.36 3.67 -11.91
C GLY A 22 -3.97 3.12 -11.64
N ILE A 23 -3.92 1.96 -10.99
CA ILE A 23 -2.64 1.36 -10.60
C ILE A 23 -2.18 0.43 -11.71
N HIS A 24 -1.57 1.01 -12.76
CA HIS A 24 -0.89 0.25 -13.80
C HIS A 24 0.60 0.12 -13.44
N ALA A 25 1.45 -0.22 -14.40
CA ALA A 25 2.85 -0.59 -14.10
C ALA A 25 3.64 0.51 -13.39
N ARG A 26 3.51 1.77 -13.85
CA ARG A 26 4.32 2.84 -13.28
C ARG A 26 3.91 3.20 -11.85
N PRO A 27 2.63 3.41 -11.54
CA PRO A 27 2.22 3.60 -10.14
C PRO A 27 2.54 2.41 -9.26
N ALA A 28 2.39 1.18 -9.78
CA ALA A 28 2.73 -0.01 -9.01
C ALA A 28 4.22 -0.02 -8.65
N ALA A 29 5.08 0.33 -9.62
CA ALA A 29 6.52 0.39 -9.37
C ALA A 29 6.87 1.45 -8.32
N ARG A 30 6.22 2.60 -8.36
CA ARG A 30 6.44 3.66 -7.38
C ARG A 30 5.97 3.26 -5.99
N PHE A 31 4.83 2.58 -5.93
CA PHE A 31 4.33 2.05 -4.66
C PHE A 31 5.35 1.08 -4.05
N VAL A 32 5.83 0.14 -4.85
CA VAL A 32 6.79 -0.87 -4.38
C VAL A 32 8.09 -0.21 -3.94
N LYS A 33 8.55 0.78 -4.70
CA LYS A 33 9.77 1.49 -4.32
C LYS A 33 9.62 2.16 -2.95
N THR A 34 8.48 2.80 -2.72
CA THR A 34 8.21 3.41 -1.43
C THR A 34 8.09 2.36 -0.33
N ALA A 35 7.35 1.29 -0.57
CA ALA A 35 7.15 0.23 0.41
C ALA A 35 8.48 -0.44 0.78
N ASN A 36 9.38 -0.59 -0.18
CA ASN A 36 10.66 -1.24 0.07
C ASN A 36 11.63 -0.40 0.90
N GLN A 37 11.30 0.85 1.15
CA GLN A 37 12.12 1.68 2.05
C GLN A 37 11.92 1.32 3.51
N PHE A 38 10.93 0.49 3.80
CA PHE A 38 10.58 0.15 5.18
C PHE A 38 10.72 -1.34 5.41
N ALA A 39 11.08 -1.70 6.65
CA ALA A 39 11.16 -3.10 7.05
C ALA A 39 9.77 -3.69 7.28
N ALA A 40 8.76 -2.87 7.50
CA ALA A 40 7.41 -3.32 7.77
C ALA A 40 6.90 -4.23 6.66
N ASP A 41 6.04 -5.18 7.06
CA ASP A 41 5.28 -5.97 6.09
C ASP A 41 4.13 -5.11 5.58
N ILE A 42 3.98 -5.05 4.26
CA ILE A 42 2.97 -4.22 3.62
C ILE A 42 2.08 -5.12 2.77
N PHE A 43 0.78 -5.05 3.00
CA PHE A 43 -0.21 -5.77 2.19
C PHE A 43 -1.25 -4.80 1.69
N VAL A 44 -1.80 -5.10 0.52
CA VAL A 44 -2.86 -4.28 -0.08
C VAL A 44 -4.05 -5.18 -0.35
N GLU A 45 -5.22 -4.72 0.07
CA GLU A 45 -6.44 -5.49 -0.02
C GLU A 45 -7.50 -4.73 -0.80
N LYS A 46 -8.15 -5.41 -1.75
CA LYS A 46 -9.25 -4.86 -2.52
C LYS A 46 -10.23 -5.98 -2.81
N ASP A 47 -11.50 -5.73 -2.52
CA ASP A 47 -12.58 -6.70 -2.80
C ASP A 47 -12.30 -8.09 -2.20
N GLY A 48 -11.72 -8.10 -0.99
CA GLY A 48 -11.44 -9.35 -0.29
C GLY A 48 -10.16 -10.03 -0.70
N GLU A 49 -9.46 -9.53 -1.70
CA GLU A 49 -8.20 -10.10 -2.15
C GLU A 49 -7.03 -9.31 -1.57
N LYS A 50 -6.10 -10.01 -0.94
CA LYS A 50 -4.97 -9.37 -0.26
C LYS A 50 -3.68 -9.82 -0.91
N ILE A 51 -2.85 -8.85 -1.31
CA ILE A 51 -1.58 -9.14 -1.98
C ILE A 51 -0.43 -8.45 -1.25
N ASN A 52 0.78 -8.89 -1.55
CA ASN A 52 1.99 -8.28 -1.00
C ASN A 52 2.23 -6.92 -1.63
N GLY A 53 2.27 -5.87 -0.79
CA GLY A 53 2.49 -4.51 -1.26
C GLY A 53 3.88 -4.22 -1.80
N LYS A 54 4.79 -5.20 -1.71
CA LYS A 54 6.13 -5.10 -2.29
C LYS A 54 6.25 -5.89 -3.59
N SER A 55 5.12 -6.25 -4.19
CA SER A 55 5.07 -6.98 -5.46
C SER A 55 4.39 -6.13 -6.52
N ILE A 56 5.13 -5.76 -7.56
CA ILE A 56 4.57 -4.98 -8.67
C ILE A 56 3.46 -5.78 -9.35
N ILE A 57 3.71 -7.06 -9.60
CA ILE A 57 2.72 -7.92 -10.25
C ILE A 57 1.47 -8.04 -9.40
N GLY A 58 1.64 -8.22 -8.08
CA GLY A 58 0.49 -8.32 -7.18
C GLY A 58 -0.38 -7.08 -7.23
N LEU A 59 0.25 -5.90 -7.20
CA LEU A 59 -0.50 -4.64 -7.27
C LEU A 59 -1.26 -4.50 -8.58
N MET A 60 -0.63 -4.88 -9.70
CA MET A 60 -1.30 -4.82 -10.99
C MET A 60 -2.47 -5.79 -11.07
N MET A 61 -2.36 -6.93 -10.43
CA MET A 61 -3.43 -7.93 -10.45
C MET A 61 -4.66 -7.50 -9.68
N LEU A 62 -4.54 -6.55 -8.77
CA LEU A 62 -5.70 -6.01 -8.09
C LEU A 62 -6.60 -5.20 -9.00
N ALA A 63 -6.08 -4.77 -10.14
CA ALA A 63 -6.86 -4.03 -11.13
C ALA A 63 -7.58 -2.81 -10.54
N ALA A 64 -6.86 -2.06 -9.71
CA ALA A 64 -7.45 -0.90 -9.04
C ALA A 64 -7.52 0.29 -10.00
N GLY A 65 -8.68 0.50 -10.58
CA GLY A 65 -8.92 1.62 -11.48
C GLY A 65 -9.18 2.92 -10.76
N PRO A 66 -9.31 4.03 -11.51
CA PRO A 66 -9.56 5.34 -10.89
C PRO A 66 -10.85 5.34 -10.09
N GLY A 67 -10.79 5.94 -8.92
CA GLY A 67 -11.94 6.02 -8.03
C GLY A 67 -12.15 4.80 -7.15
N SER A 68 -11.46 3.69 -7.42
CA SER A 68 -11.62 2.50 -6.59
C SER A 68 -10.90 2.68 -5.26
N LYS A 69 -11.32 1.90 -4.28
CA LYS A 69 -10.75 1.95 -2.94
C LYS A 69 -9.98 0.67 -2.64
N PHE A 70 -8.92 0.81 -1.90
CA PHE A 70 -8.13 -0.32 -1.45
C PHE A 70 -7.62 -0.02 -0.04
N THR A 71 -7.32 -1.06 0.73
CA THR A 71 -6.83 -0.90 2.08
C THR A 71 -5.37 -1.33 2.15
N VAL A 72 -4.53 -0.46 2.70
CA VAL A 72 -3.12 -0.78 2.94
C VAL A 72 -2.98 -1.22 4.38
N HIS A 73 -2.39 -2.38 4.58
CA HIS A 73 -2.07 -2.93 5.91
C HIS A 73 -0.57 -2.91 6.09
N ALA A 74 -0.11 -2.36 7.20
CA ALA A 74 1.32 -2.30 7.49
C ALA A 74 1.56 -2.80 8.91
N SER A 75 2.56 -3.65 9.09
CA SER A 75 2.92 -4.14 10.43
C SER A 75 4.43 -4.19 10.59
N GLY A 76 4.88 -3.83 11.79
CA GLY A 76 6.30 -3.77 12.11
C GLY A 76 6.68 -2.48 12.79
N THR A 77 7.96 -2.33 13.11
CA THR A 77 8.43 -1.19 13.90
C THR A 77 8.29 0.14 13.17
N ASP A 78 8.43 0.14 11.83
CA ASP A 78 8.28 1.37 11.05
C ASP A 78 6.98 1.39 10.24
N ALA A 79 5.99 0.60 10.68
CA ALA A 79 4.73 0.45 9.94
C ALA A 79 3.96 1.75 9.81
N GLN A 80 3.90 2.54 10.88
CA GLN A 80 3.15 3.80 10.83
C GLN A 80 3.77 4.76 9.84
N LYS A 81 5.09 4.87 9.85
CA LYS A 81 5.79 5.75 8.92
C LYS A 81 5.59 5.27 7.48
N ALA A 82 5.66 3.95 7.27
CA ALA A 82 5.43 3.37 5.95
C ALA A 82 4.05 3.74 5.43
N LEU A 83 3.04 3.61 6.28
CA LEU A 83 1.67 3.90 5.88
C LEU A 83 1.50 5.37 5.52
N LEU A 84 2.12 6.28 6.29
CA LEU A 84 2.05 7.71 5.99
C LEU A 84 2.69 8.04 4.65
N GLU A 85 3.84 7.43 4.35
CA GLU A 85 4.52 7.67 3.08
C GLU A 85 3.74 7.14 1.90
N ILE A 86 3.14 5.96 2.06
CA ILE A 86 2.30 5.38 1.01
C ILE A 86 1.06 6.24 0.79
N GLU A 87 0.43 6.69 1.87
CA GLU A 87 -0.72 7.56 1.75
C GLU A 87 -0.37 8.84 1.00
N ALA A 88 0.77 9.45 1.32
CA ALA A 88 1.21 10.67 0.64
C ALA A 88 1.41 10.42 -0.86
N LEU A 89 2.01 9.27 -1.20
CA LEU A 89 2.22 8.91 -2.61
C LEU A 89 0.89 8.79 -3.36
N VAL A 90 -0.09 8.12 -2.76
CA VAL A 90 -1.39 7.93 -3.37
C VAL A 90 -2.09 9.29 -3.56
N LYS A 91 -1.99 10.18 -2.57
CA LYS A 91 -2.61 11.50 -2.65
C LYS A 91 -1.95 12.38 -3.69
N ARG A 92 -0.68 12.14 -3.99
CA ARG A 92 0.02 12.83 -5.08
C ARG A 92 -0.26 12.21 -6.44
N LYS A 93 -1.22 11.29 -6.52
CA LYS A 93 -1.55 10.57 -7.75
C LYS A 93 -0.35 9.81 -8.30
N PHE A 94 0.46 9.26 -7.39
CA PHE A 94 1.68 8.52 -7.74
C PHE A 94 2.65 9.37 -8.58
N ASP A 95 2.59 10.68 -8.41
CA ASP A 95 3.42 11.64 -9.16
C ASP A 95 3.24 11.54 -10.68
N GLU A 96 2.04 11.13 -11.11
CA GLU A 96 1.78 10.94 -12.54
C GLU A 96 1.19 12.16 -13.24
N GLU A 97 0.60 13.06 -12.49
CA GLU A 97 -0.12 14.19 -13.12
C GLU A 97 0.34 15.52 -12.60
#